data_f099d6142dbe00465d81a59c6cf55591
#
_entry.id   f099d6142dbe00465d81a59c6cf55591
#
_cell.length_a   1.000
_cell.length_b   1.000
_cell.length_c   1.000
_cell.angle_alpha   90.00
_cell.angle_beta   90.00
_cell.angle_gamma   90.00
#
_symmetry.space_group_name_H-M   'P 1'
#
loop_
_entity.id
_entity.type
_entity.pdbx_description
1 polymer ?
#
loop_
_entity_poly.entity_id
_entity_poly.type
_entity_poly.pdbx_seq_one_letter_code
_entity_poly.pdbx_strand_id
1 'polypeptide(L)'
;MEFSFNSKANTEFDFKLVLVSSDHLTLAQKDYESIAIPGRSDNLIVDLGLTKNKTITDTCYLVSDNLYLACKEIRNWLMSPIGYQTLSYEDGSSFNAIVKGDIKVKVIFDTAAEITIQYEANEVI
;
A
#
# COMPACT_ATOMS: atom_id res chain seq x y z
N MET A 1 5.02 -1.06 -13.95
CA MET A 1 3.71 -1.62 -13.54
C MET A 1 2.71 -0.51 -13.29
N GLU A 2 1.48 -0.71 -13.67
CA GLU A 2 0.39 0.23 -13.41
C GLU A 2 -0.37 -0.18 -12.15
N PHE A 3 -0.76 0.80 -11.36
CA PHE A 3 -1.65 0.61 -10.23
C PHE A 3 -2.62 1.77 -10.15
N SER A 4 -3.76 1.57 -9.49
CA SER A 4 -4.74 2.62 -9.26
C SER A 4 -5.10 2.69 -7.78
N PHE A 5 -5.31 3.91 -7.31
CA PHE A 5 -5.78 4.19 -5.96
C PHE A 5 -6.94 5.17 -6.03
N ASN A 6 -8.05 4.82 -5.41
CA ASN A 6 -9.27 5.63 -5.44
C ASN A 6 -9.70 5.97 -6.88
N SER A 7 -9.68 4.96 -7.75
CA SER A 7 -10.09 5.03 -9.17
C SER A 7 -9.21 5.89 -10.07
N LYS A 8 -8.01 6.30 -9.61
CA LYS A 8 -7.05 7.04 -10.42
C LYS A 8 -5.74 6.27 -10.52
N ALA A 9 -5.31 6.00 -11.75
CA ALA A 9 -4.07 5.28 -12.00
C ALA A 9 -2.83 6.18 -11.91
N ASN A 10 -1.67 5.56 -11.64
CA ASN A 10 -0.39 6.28 -11.62
C ASN A 10 -0.01 6.88 -12.98
N THR A 11 -0.60 6.39 -14.05
CA THR A 11 -0.34 6.87 -15.42
C THR A 11 -1.21 8.06 -15.82
N GLU A 12 -2.14 8.49 -15.01
CA GLU A 12 -3.08 9.57 -15.33
C GLU A 12 -2.57 10.97 -14.98
N PHE A 13 -1.31 11.08 -14.56
CA PHE A 13 -0.69 12.37 -14.24
C PHE A 13 0.08 12.93 -15.43
N ASP A 14 0.31 14.24 -15.43
CA ASP A 14 1.14 14.93 -16.44
C ASP A 14 2.62 14.56 -16.30
N PHE A 15 3.07 14.21 -15.10
CA PHE A 15 4.40 13.71 -14.84
C PHE A 15 4.43 12.18 -14.95
N LYS A 16 5.64 11.63 -15.04
CA LYS A 16 5.83 10.18 -15.12
C LYS A 16 6.04 9.59 -13.74
N LEU A 17 5.16 8.66 -13.36
CA LEU A 17 5.26 7.90 -12.12
C LEU A 17 5.20 6.41 -12.45
N VAL A 18 6.28 5.70 -12.15
CA VAL A 18 6.42 4.27 -12.49
C VAL A 18 6.58 3.45 -11.22
N LEU A 19 5.74 2.43 -11.05
CA LEU A 19 5.89 1.47 -9.97
C LEU A 19 7.01 0.49 -10.30
N VAL A 20 8.05 0.47 -9.47
CA VAL A 20 9.25 -0.36 -9.67
C VAL A 20 9.16 -1.66 -8.91
N SER A 21 8.70 -1.61 -7.66
CA SER A 21 8.55 -2.80 -6.82
C SER A 21 7.38 -2.63 -5.86
N SER A 22 6.77 -3.76 -5.54
CA SER A 22 5.67 -3.82 -4.58
C SER A 22 5.67 -5.19 -3.90
N ASP A 23 5.33 -5.20 -2.62
CA ASP A 23 5.15 -6.44 -1.86
C ASP A 23 3.68 -6.80 -1.68
N HIS A 24 2.79 -6.30 -2.55
CA HIS A 24 1.34 -6.48 -2.45
C HIS A 24 0.87 -7.94 -2.45
N LEU A 25 1.69 -8.86 -2.92
CA LEU A 25 1.38 -10.29 -2.91
C LEU A 25 1.75 -10.99 -1.60
N THR A 26 2.33 -10.29 -0.64
CA THR A 26 2.58 -10.83 0.70
C THR A 26 1.25 -11.22 1.35
N LEU A 27 1.19 -12.44 1.90
CA LEU A 27 -0.03 -12.94 2.51
C LEU A 27 -0.18 -12.39 3.93
N ALA A 28 -1.40 -11.94 4.25
CA ALA A 28 -1.73 -11.44 5.58
C ALA A 28 -1.76 -12.59 6.59
N GLN A 29 -1.47 -12.26 7.85
CA GLN A 29 -1.58 -13.22 8.94
C GLN A 29 -3.03 -13.60 9.19
N LYS A 30 -3.24 -14.87 9.56
CA LYS A 30 -4.53 -15.34 10.04
C LYS A 30 -4.83 -14.72 11.39
N ASP A 31 -6.04 -14.24 11.58
CA ASP A 31 -6.48 -13.70 12.85
C ASP A 31 -7.07 -14.84 13.71
N TYR A 32 -6.36 -15.14 14.79
CA TYR A 32 -6.78 -16.19 15.71
C TYR A 32 -6.39 -15.84 17.15
N GLU A 33 -7.03 -16.48 18.10
CA GLU A 33 -6.72 -16.35 19.51
C GLU A 33 -6.16 -17.67 20.03
N SER A 34 -5.02 -17.59 20.75
CA SER A 34 -4.37 -18.76 21.35
C SER A 34 -4.50 -18.68 22.87
N ILE A 35 -5.12 -19.69 23.46
CA ILE A 35 -5.40 -19.72 24.90
C ILE A 35 -4.64 -20.89 25.54
N ALA A 36 -3.79 -20.57 26.53
CA ALA A 36 -3.07 -21.58 27.31
C ALA A 36 -4.04 -22.31 28.25
N ILE A 37 -3.99 -23.64 28.22
CA ILE A 37 -4.83 -24.49 29.11
C ILE A 37 -3.91 -25.17 30.12
N PRO A 38 -4.10 -24.98 31.44
CA PRO A 38 -3.30 -25.65 32.46
C PRO A 38 -3.32 -27.17 32.32
N GLY A 39 -2.14 -27.79 32.40
CA GLY A 39 -2.00 -29.24 32.31
C GLY A 39 -1.93 -29.78 30.88
N ARG A 40 -1.96 -28.93 29.85
CA ARG A 40 -1.80 -29.33 28.45
C ARG A 40 -0.54 -28.71 27.85
N SER A 41 0.05 -29.44 26.91
CA SER A 41 1.25 -28.97 26.20
C SER A 41 0.93 -28.08 25.03
N ASP A 42 -0.28 -28.15 24.49
CA ASP A 42 -0.77 -27.33 23.38
C ASP A 42 -1.79 -26.30 23.85
N ASN A 43 -1.84 -25.16 23.13
CA ASN A 43 -2.82 -24.11 23.41
C ASN A 43 -4.14 -24.40 22.69
N LEU A 44 -5.23 -23.89 23.25
CA LEU A 44 -6.51 -23.82 22.54
C LEU A 44 -6.41 -22.70 21.49
N ILE A 45 -6.74 -23.02 20.26
CA ILE A 45 -6.78 -22.04 19.15
C ILE A 45 -8.24 -21.72 18.85
N VAL A 46 -8.58 -20.43 18.95
CA VAL A 46 -9.88 -19.90 18.52
C VAL A 46 -9.68 -19.19 17.18
N ASP A 47 -10.18 -19.80 16.12
CA ASP A 47 -10.07 -19.26 14.77
C ASP A 47 -11.22 -18.28 14.54
N LEU A 48 -10.90 -17.02 14.30
CA LEU A 48 -11.89 -15.97 14.07
C LEU A 48 -12.35 -15.91 12.60
N GLY A 49 -11.75 -16.74 11.73
CA GLY A 49 -12.11 -16.79 10.31
C GLY A 49 -11.72 -15.55 9.49
N LEU A 50 -10.88 -14.70 10.06
CA LEU A 50 -10.45 -13.43 9.46
C LEU A 50 -8.95 -13.44 9.23
N THR A 51 -8.49 -12.55 8.36
CA THR A 51 -7.08 -12.22 8.23
C THR A 51 -6.82 -10.83 8.81
N LYS A 52 -5.62 -10.65 9.37
CA LYS A 52 -5.19 -9.33 9.82
C LYS A 52 -4.87 -8.43 8.63
N ASN A 53 -4.95 -7.12 8.83
CA ASN A 53 -4.44 -6.18 7.86
C ASN A 53 -2.94 -6.41 7.64
N LYS A 54 -2.50 -6.18 6.42
CA LYS A 54 -1.08 -6.25 6.07
C LYS A 54 -0.56 -4.88 5.67
N THR A 55 0.76 -4.71 5.70
CA THR A 55 1.41 -3.53 5.16
C THR A 55 1.91 -3.83 3.75
N ILE A 56 1.55 -2.97 2.80
CA ILE A 56 2.06 -2.99 1.44
C ILE A 56 3.05 -1.85 1.29
N THR A 57 4.25 -2.15 0.82
CA THR A 57 5.28 -1.13 0.55
C THR A 57 5.55 -1.09 -0.95
N ASP A 58 5.24 0.04 -1.56
CA ASP A 58 5.45 0.29 -2.98
C ASP A 58 6.59 1.27 -3.19
N THR A 59 7.48 0.96 -4.11
CA THR A 59 8.57 1.84 -4.52
C THR A 59 8.34 2.29 -5.96
N CYS A 60 8.28 3.59 -6.16
CA CYS A 60 8.03 4.21 -7.46
C CYS A 60 9.17 5.14 -7.84
N TYR A 61 9.37 5.35 -9.14
CA TYR A 61 10.21 6.43 -9.65
C TYR A 61 9.33 7.53 -10.24
N LEU A 62 9.63 8.75 -9.84
CA LEU A 62 8.98 9.96 -10.31
C LEU A 62 9.93 10.73 -11.20
N VAL A 63 9.47 11.11 -12.40
CA VAL A 63 10.18 12.02 -13.29
C VAL A 63 9.26 13.19 -13.60
N SER A 64 9.70 14.40 -13.23
CA SER A 64 8.93 15.62 -13.44
C SER A 64 9.87 16.83 -13.52
N ASP A 65 9.50 17.81 -14.33
CA ASP A 65 10.24 19.09 -14.41
C ASP A 65 10.11 19.90 -13.12
N ASN A 66 9.06 19.63 -12.33
CA ASN A 66 8.85 20.28 -11.04
C ASN A 66 8.48 19.22 -10.00
N LEU A 67 9.48 18.70 -9.27
CA LEU A 67 9.28 17.65 -8.28
C LEU A 67 8.37 18.09 -7.14
N TYR A 68 8.44 19.35 -6.73
CA TYR A 68 7.60 19.84 -5.62
C TYR A 68 6.11 19.77 -5.96
N LEU A 69 5.73 20.23 -7.15
CA LEU A 69 4.34 20.18 -7.59
C LEU A 69 3.87 18.73 -7.81
N ALA A 70 4.72 17.89 -8.39
CA ALA A 70 4.42 16.48 -8.58
C ALA A 70 4.19 15.76 -7.24
N CYS A 71 5.04 15.99 -6.25
CA CYS A 71 4.88 15.44 -4.91
C CYS A 71 3.60 15.92 -4.24
N LYS A 72 3.22 17.17 -4.45
CA LYS A 72 1.99 17.74 -3.91
C LYS A 72 0.76 17.10 -4.52
N GLU A 73 0.76 16.83 -5.82
CA GLU A 73 -0.31 16.11 -6.49
C GLU A 73 -0.42 14.66 -6.02
N ILE A 74 0.70 13.98 -5.84
CA ILE A 74 0.74 12.63 -5.29
C ILE A 74 0.17 12.60 -3.88
N ARG A 75 0.54 13.55 -3.04
CA ARG A 75 -0.01 13.68 -1.69
C ARG A 75 -1.52 13.85 -1.71
N ASN A 76 -2.03 14.72 -2.56
CA ASN A 76 -3.48 14.94 -2.66
C ASN A 76 -4.20 13.68 -3.15
N TRP A 77 -3.61 12.95 -4.07
CA TRP A 77 -4.18 11.69 -4.58
C TRP A 77 -4.24 10.61 -3.50
N LEU A 78 -3.16 10.43 -2.73
CA LEU A 78 -3.03 9.31 -1.79
C LEU A 78 -3.53 9.63 -0.39
N MET A 79 -3.41 10.86 0.05
CA MET A 79 -3.67 11.23 1.46
C MET A 79 -4.95 12.04 1.68
N SER A 80 -5.54 12.63 0.63
CA SER A 80 -6.78 13.40 0.78
C SER A 80 -8.03 12.54 0.99
N PRO A 81 -8.17 11.34 0.38
CA PRO A 81 -9.34 10.52 0.64
C PRO A 81 -9.44 10.10 2.10
N ILE A 82 -10.66 10.06 2.62
CA ILE A 82 -10.93 9.65 4.00
C ILE A 82 -11.22 8.16 4.03
N GLY A 83 -10.55 7.43 4.94
CA GLY A 83 -10.75 6.00 5.14
C GLY A 83 -10.09 5.14 4.06
N TYR A 84 -10.50 3.88 4.01
CA TYR A 84 -9.97 2.92 3.05
C TYR A 84 -10.48 3.20 1.65
N GLN A 85 -9.59 3.10 0.68
CA GLN A 85 -9.90 3.25 -0.74
C GLN A 85 -9.45 1.99 -1.49
N THR A 86 -9.99 1.79 -2.68
CA THR A 86 -9.60 0.64 -3.50
C THR A 86 -8.22 0.87 -4.10
N LEU A 87 -7.31 -0.05 -3.82
CA LEU A 87 -5.96 -0.11 -4.41
C LEU A 87 -5.93 -1.33 -5.33
N SER A 88 -5.71 -1.12 -6.62
CA SER A 88 -5.70 -2.18 -7.63
C SER A 88 -4.40 -2.16 -8.41
N TYR A 89 -3.90 -3.36 -8.75
CA TYR A 89 -2.70 -3.54 -9.55
C TYR A 89 -3.05 -4.18 -10.89
N GLU A 90 -2.20 -4.01 -11.90
CA GLU A 90 -2.44 -4.53 -13.24
C GLU A 90 -2.48 -6.05 -13.32
N ASP A 91 -1.96 -6.76 -12.32
CA ASP A 91 -2.05 -8.23 -12.24
C ASP A 91 -3.43 -8.73 -11.81
N GLY A 92 -4.39 -7.84 -11.57
CA GLY A 92 -5.74 -8.17 -11.16
C GLY A 92 -5.96 -8.18 -9.66
N SER A 93 -4.92 -8.00 -8.85
CA SER A 93 -5.08 -7.94 -7.39
C SER A 93 -5.72 -6.62 -6.97
N SER A 94 -6.54 -6.67 -5.92
CA SER A 94 -7.28 -5.52 -5.41
C SER A 94 -7.40 -5.59 -3.90
N PHE A 95 -7.23 -4.44 -3.26
CA PHE A 95 -7.23 -4.32 -1.80
C PHE A 95 -8.02 -3.08 -1.37
N ASN A 96 -8.54 -3.12 -0.15
CA ASN A 96 -8.96 -1.92 0.56
C ASN A 96 -7.74 -1.40 1.32
N ALA A 97 -7.31 -0.20 1.04
CA ALA A 97 -6.06 0.33 1.56
C ALA A 97 -6.17 1.79 1.99
N ILE A 98 -5.36 2.14 2.97
CA ILE A 98 -5.15 3.52 3.40
C ILE A 98 -3.64 3.75 3.51
N VAL A 99 -3.18 4.94 3.12
CA VAL A 99 -1.76 5.29 3.24
C VAL A 99 -1.38 5.38 4.71
N LYS A 100 -0.31 4.68 5.07
CA LYS A 100 0.18 4.59 6.44
C LYS A 100 1.49 5.36 6.57
N GLY A 101 1.53 6.30 7.53
CA GLY A 101 2.74 7.08 7.79
C GLY A 101 3.08 8.06 6.67
N ASP A 102 4.33 8.43 6.59
CA ASP A 102 4.83 9.40 5.61
C ASP A 102 5.07 8.75 4.25
N ILE A 103 4.81 9.50 3.20
CA ILE A 103 5.30 9.17 1.86
C ILE A 103 6.72 9.70 1.77
N LYS A 104 7.68 8.79 1.66
CA LYS A 104 9.11 9.16 1.60
C LYS A 104 9.52 9.50 0.18
N VAL A 105 10.21 10.61 0.04
CA VAL A 105 10.72 11.08 -1.26
C VAL A 105 12.24 11.22 -1.15
N LYS A 106 12.96 10.47 -1.99
CA LYS A 106 14.41 10.56 -2.10
C LYS A 106 14.76 11.16 -3.45
N VAL A 107 15.24 12.41 -3.46
CA VAL A 107 15.64 13.08 -4.69
C VAL A 107 16.93 12.47 -5.21
N ILE A 108 16.91 12.05 -6.48
CA ILE A 108 18.07 11.45 -7.15
C ILE A 108 18.74 12.50 -8.06
N PHE A 109 17.93 13.20 -8.86
CA PHE A 109 18.33 14.30 -9.72
C PHE A 109 17.31 15.43 -9.60
N ASP A 110 17.57 16.57 -10.21
CA ASP A 110 16.65 17.72 -10.19
C ASP A 110 15.26 17.38 -10.73
N THR A 111 15.16 16.39 -11.62
CA THR A 111 13.92 15.99 -12.29
C THR A 111 13.49 14.56 -11.94
N ALA A 112 14.21 13.88 -11.05
CA ALA A 112 13.93 12.49 -10.72
C ALA A 112 14.01 12.23 -9.22
N ALA A 113 13.06 11.43 -8.71
CA ALA A 113 13.02 11.04 -7.31
C ALA A 113 12.50 9.62 -7.17
N GLU A 114 12.89 8.97 -6.06
CA GLU A 114 12.35 7.68 -5.64
C GLU A 114 11.31 7.94 -4.55
N ILE A 115 10.12 7.37 -4.72
CA ILE A 115 9.01 7.54 -3.79
C ILE A 115 8.67 6.20 -3.17
N THR A 116 8.61 6.16 -1.85
CA THR A 116 8.20 4.98 -1.09
C THR A 116 6.88 5.24 -0.40
N ILE A 117 5.89 4.41 -0.68
CA ILE A 117 4.53 4.51 -0.16
C ILE A 117 4.24 3.25 0.65
N GLN A 118 3.73 3.43 1.87
CA GLN A 118 3.25 2.32 2.68
C GLN A 118 1.75 2.41 2.85
N TYR A 119 1.08 1.28 2.70
CA TYR A 119 -0.36 1.15 2.90
C TYR A 119 -0.64 0.15 4.00
N GLU A 120 -1.68 0.42 4.78
CA GLU A 120 -2.35 -0.60 5.57
C GLU A 120 -3.52 -1.12 4.76
N ALA A 121 -3.53 -2.43 4.50
CA ALA A 121 -4.44 -3.00 3.51
C ALA A 121 -5.07 -4.30 3.98
N ASN A 122 -6.30 -4.53 3.50
CA ASN A 122 -6.95 -5.84 3.59
C ASN A 122 -7.46 -6.26 2.22
N GLU A 123 -7.63 -7.56 2.03
CA GLU A 123 -8.09 -8.09 0.76
C GLU A 123 -9.57 -7.78 0.55
N VAL A 124 -9.92 -7.45 -0.68
CA VAL A 124 -11.31 -7.34 -1.12
C VAL A 124 -11.82 -8.75 -1.39
N ILE A 125 -12.81 -9.15 -0.63
CA ILE A 125 -13.44 -10.48 -0.76
C ILE A 125 -14.66 -10.36 -1.66
#